data_9056093c8a1193789f22cab2d9d46a2f
#
_entry.id   9056093c8a1193789f22cab2d9d46a2f
#
_cell.length_a   1.000
_cell.length_b   1.000
_cell.length_c   1.000
_cell.angle_alpha   90.00
_cell.angle_beta   90.00
_cell.angle_gamma   90.00
#
_symmetry.space_group_name_H-M   'P 1'
#
loop_
_entity.id
_entity.type
_entity.pdbx_description
1 polymer ?
#
loop_
_entity_poly.entity_id
_entity_poly.type
_entity_poly.pdbx_seq_one_letter_code
_entity_poly.pdbx_strand_id
1 'polypeptide(L)'
;LVLGFIVDRDLGKSLLLIGFSLGIIGTISLEADISYSNIMLMGSVLLLAVVVPYVVDRFVFKRHVVRFPINTGRKWTTAEKWYLAIVVGLAWVIMPFYFIRSGTYLNWPAVSEPTEIIRLFICVNAVGLWDELFFICTAFALLRRHFRLWQANILQAIIFVSFLWELGYQSWGPFLTTPFALIQGYI
;
A
#
# COMPACT_ATOMS: atom_id res chain seq x y z
N LEU A 1 10.68 17.34 -2.53
CA LEU A 1 11.96 16.63 -2.41
C LEU A 1 13.10 17.61 -2.10
N VAL A 2 13.35 18.60 -2.96
CA VAL A 2 14.44 19.61 -2.78
C VAL A 2 14.31 20.34 -1.45
N LEU A 3 13.12 20.81 -1.07
CA LEU A 3 12.90 21.48 0.23
C LEU A 3 13.24 20.57 1.42
N GLY A 4 12.99 19.26 1.33
CA GLY A 4 13.37 18.31 2.39
C GLY A 4 14.88 18.28 2.64
N PHE A 5 15.69 18.31 1.58
CA PHE A 5 17.16 18.35 1.71
C PHE A 5 17.69 19.69 2.23
N ILE A 6 16.95 20.78 2.03
CA ILE A 6 17.31 22.10 2.55
C ILE A 6 17.01 22.18 4.05
N VAL A 7 15.90 21.60 4.49
CA VAL A 7 15.45 21.63 5.89
C VAL A 7 16.23 20.63 6.74
N ASP A 8 16.30 19.38 6.30
CA ASP A 8 17.01 18.28 6.97
C ASP A 8 17.44 17.24 5.94
N ARG A 9 18.74 16.95 5.87
CA ARG A 9 19.29 15.96 4.94
C ARG A 9 18.72 14.54 5.18
N ASP A 10 18.42 14.20 6.41
CA ASP A 10 17.86 12.88 6.75
C ASP A 10 16.40 12.77 6.33
N LEU A 11 15.61 13.84 6.50
CA LEU A 11 14.27 13.96 5.93
C LEU A 11 14.30 13.88 4.41
N GLY A 12 15.24 14.59 3.76
CA GLY A 12 15.43 14.54 2.32
C GLY A 12 15.65 13.12 1.79
N LYS A 13 16.50 12.32 2.48
CA LYS A 13 16.72 10.90 2.15
C LYS A 13 15.45 10.07 2.30
N SER A 14 14.65 10.28 3.34
CA SER A 14 13.40 9.56 3.55
C SER A 14 12.37 9.88 2.46
N LEU A 15 12.20 11.17 2.13
CA LEU A 15 11.32 11.61 1.04
C LEU A 15 11.81 11.13 -0.33
N LEU A 16 13.14 11.03 -0.54
CA LEU A 16 13.71 10.47 -1.76
C LEU A 16 13.33 9.00 -1.94
N LEU A 17 13.42 8.19 -0.88
CA LEU A 17 13.04 6.77 -0.94
C LEU A 17 11.56 6.60 -1.26
N ILE A 18 10.68 7.37 -0.60
CA ILE A 18 9.23 7.33 -0.87
C ILE A 18 8.94 7.78 -2.30
N GLY A 19 9.49 8.92 -2.71
CA GLY A 19 9.28 9.47 -4.05
C GLY A 19 9.84 8.59 -5.16
N PHE A 20 10.97 7.92 -4.92
CA PHE A 20 11.56 6.97 -5.86
C PHE A 20 10.66 5.74 -6.05
N SER A 21 10.14 5.19 -4.96
CA SER A 21 9.21 4.05 -5.03
C SER A 21 7.91 4.41 -5.74
N LEU A 22 7.32 5.58 -5.43
CA LEU A 22 6.14 6.07 -6.15
C LEU A 22 6.46 6.32 -7.65
N GLY A 23 7.66 6.81 -7.95
CA GLY A 23 8.12 6.97 -9.33
C GLY A 23 8.23 5.64 -10.07
N ILE A 24 8.74 4.58 -9.43
CA ILE A 24 8.77 3.23 -10.00
C ILE A 24 7.35 2.74 -10.32
N ILE A 25 6.41 2.88 -9.37
CA ILE A 25 5.01 2.45 -9.55
C ILE A 25 4.35 3.23 -10.70
N GLY A 26 4.62 4.53 -10.80
CA GLY A 26 4.10 5.39 -11.87
C GLY A 26 4.61 5.07 -13.28
N THR A 27 5.52 4.09 -13.45
CA THR A 27 6.01 3.67 -14.77
C THR A 27 5.10 2.66 -15.47
N ILE A 28 4.13 2.09 -14.77
CA ILE A 28 3.21 1.07 -15.29
C ILE A 28 1.76 1.52 -15.18
N SER A 29 0.90 0.94 -16.02
CA SER A 29 -0.55 1.02 -15.83
C SER A 29 -0.96 0.19 -14.62
N LEU A 30 -1.87 0.74 -13.81
CA LEU A 30 -2.46 0.05 -12.65
C LEU A 30 -3.80 -0.63 -13.02
N GLU A 31 -4.09 -0.82 -14.31
CA GLU A 31 -5.28 -1.56 -14.74
C GLU A 31 -5.26 -3.01 -14.23
N ALA A 32 -6.42 -3.50 -13.87
CA ALA A 32 -6.59 -4.85 -13.34
C ALA A 32 -6.56 -5.91 -14.47
N ASP A 33 -5.37 -6.12 -15.05
CA ASP A 33 -5.11 -7.16 -16.06
C ASP A 33 -4.47 -8.38 -15.39
N ILE A 34 -5.14 -9.53 -15.45
CA ILE A 34 -4.70 -10.81 -14.89
C ILE A 34 -3.93 -11.68 -15.91
N SER A 35 -3.50 -11.14 -17.04
CA SER A 35 -2.60 -11.85 -17.94
C SER A 35 -1.26 -12.15 -17.26
N TYR A 36 -0.63 -13.29 -17.62
CA TYR A 36 0.64 -13.67 -17.01
C TYR A 36 1.75 -12.63 -17.25
N SER A 37 1.76 -11.99 -18.42
CA SER A 37 2.72 -10.93 -18.74
C SER A 37 2.54 -9.72 -17.83
N ASN A 38 1.31 -9.28 -17.59
CA ASN A 38 1.03 -8.15 -16.72
C ASN A 38 1.31 -8.49 -15.25
N ILE A 39 0.97 -9.69 -14.80
CA ILE A 39 1.30 -10.16 -13.43
C ILE A 39 2.81 -10.13 -13.19
N MET A 40 3.61 -10.60 -14.15
CA MET A 40 5.08 -10.56 -14.03
C MET A 40 5.62 -9.13 -14.04
N LEU A 41 5.10 -8.27 -14.91
CA LEU A 41 5.49 -6.87 -14.99
C LEU A 41 5.11 -6.14 -13.70
N MET A 42 3.84 -6.16 -13.33
CA MET A 42 3.31 -5.48 -12.14
C MET A 42 3.96 -6.02 -10.87
N GLY A 43 4.05 -7.34 -10.72
CA GLY A 43 4.70 -7.97 -9.57
C GLY A 43 6.16 -7.58 -9.44
N SER A 44 6.91 -7.48 -10.55
CA SER A 44 8.31 -7.04 -10.53
C SER A 44 8.45 -5.58 -10.12
N VAL A 45 7.60 -4.70 -10.64
CA VAL A 45 7.60 -3.26 -10.32
C VAL A 45 7.22 -3.02 -8.87
N LEU A 46 6.17 -3.67 -8.38
CA LEU A 46 5.74 -3.59 -7.00
C LEU A 46 6.81 -4.13 -6.04
N LEU A 47 7.45 -5.25 -6.39
CA LEU A 47 8.57 -5.80 -5.62
C LEU A 47 9.74 -4.80 -5.54
N LEU A 48 10.13 -4.20 -6.65
CA LEU A 48 11.20 -3.20 -6.69
C LEU A 48 10.86 -1.97 -5.85
N ALA A 49 9.61 -1.50 -5.88
CA ALA A 49 9.15 -0.36 -5.09
C ALA A 49 9.29 -0.56 -3.57
N VAL A 50 9.33 -1.80 -3.10
CA VAL A 50 9.54 -2.17 -1.68
C VAL A 50 11.00 -2.54 -1.40
N VAL A 51 11.61 -3.34 -2.27
CA VAL A 51 12.98 -3.85 -2.05
C VAL A 51 14.01 -2.74 -2.18
N VAL A 52 13.88 -1.83 -3.14
CA VAL A 52 14.87 -0.76 -3.34
C VAL A 52 14.97 0.15 -2.12
N PRO A 53 13.88 0.75 -1.57
CA PRO A 53 14.00 1.57 -0.37
C PRO A 53 14.53 0.78 0.83
N TYR A 54 14.17 -0.50 0.99
CA TYR A 54 14.72 -1.35 2.04
C TYR A 54 16.23 -1.52 1.92
N VAL A 55 16.72 -1.87 0.73
CA VAL A 55 18.16 -2.08 0.48
C VAL A 55 18.93 -0.76 0.68
N VAL A 56 18.44 0.33 0.12
CA VAL A 56 19.09 1.64 0.23
C VAL A 56 19.09 2.15 1.68
N ASP A 57 17.97 2.04 2.40
CA ASP A 57 17.89 2.43 3.81
C ASP A 57 18.87 1.62 4.67
N ARG A 58 18.94 0.30 4.42
CA ARG A 58 19.72 -0.62 5.24
C ARG A 58 21.22 -0.56 4.93
N PHE A 59 21.61 -0.61 3.65
CA PHE A 59 23.00 -0.80 3.24
C PHE A 59 23.68 0.50 2.81
N VAL A 60 22.97 1.44 2.21
CA VAL A 60 23.54 2.72 1.75
C VAL A 60 23.45 3.76 2.86
N PHE A 61 22.24 3.97 3.42
CA PHE A 61 22.04 4.96 4.49
C PHE A 61 22.35 4.41 5.89
N LYS A 62 22.44 3.08 6.05
CA LYS A 62 22.75 2.38 7.31
C LYS A 62 21.80 2.76 8.47
N ARG A 63 20.52 3.06 8.17
CA ARG A 63 19.55 3.58 9.16
C ARG A 63 18.68 2.49 9.77
N HIS A 64 18.36 1.42 9.03
CA HIS A 64 17.51 0.31 9.45
C HIS A 64 16.09 0.75 9.87
N VAL A 65 15.53 1.77 9.20
CA VAL A 65 14.19 2.30 9.49
C VAL A 65 13.11 1.40 8.90
N VAL A 66 13.30 0.99 7.63
CA VAL A 66 12.37 0.08 6.96
C VAL A 66 12.55 -1.32 7.53
N ARG A 67 11.47 -1.87 8.11
CA ARG A 67 11.47 -3.20 8.71
C ARG A 67 10.17 -3.92 8.36
N PHE A 68 10.30 -5.16 7.93
CA PHE A 68 9.15 -6.01 7.67
C PHE A 68 8.88 -6.95 8.84
N PRO A 69 7.61 -7.21 9.20
CA PRO A 69 7.24 -8.04 10.34
C PRO A 69 7.37 -9.55 10.04
N ILE A 70 8.53 -9.95 9.47
CA ILE A 70 8.78 -11.33 9.13
C ILE A 70 9.33 -12.05 10.37
N ASN A 71 8.61 -13.08 10.82
CA ASN A 71 9.02 -13.98 11.90
C ASN A 71 9.43 -13.26 13.21
N THR A 72 8.63 -12.30 13.63
CA THR A 72 8.89 -11.55 14.87
C THR A 72 8.67 -12.37 16.14
N GLY A 73 8.10 -13.58 16.05
CA GLY A 73 7.74 -14.43 17.20
C GLY A 73 6.64 -13.86 18.09
N ARG A 74 6.17 -12.65 17.83
CA ARG A 74 5.12 -11.99 18.61
C ARG A 74 3.76 -12.62 18.31
N LYS A 75 3.04 -13.01 19.36
CA LYS A 75 1.64 -13.46 19.22
C LYS A 75 0.73 -12.27 18.95
N TRP A 76 -0.22 -12.47 18.06
CA TRP A 76 -1.26 -11.49 17.76
C TRP A 76 -2.06 -11.15 19.01
N THR A 77 -2.23 -9.88 19.27
CA THR A 77 -3.08 -9.37 20.35
C THR A 77 -4.57 -9.62 20.01
N THR A 78 -5.41 -9.58 21.02
CA THR A 78 -6.86 -9.69 20.84
C THR A 78 -7.40 -8.55 19.96
N ALA A 79 -6.84 -7.34 20.10
CA ALA A 79 -7.21 -6.18 19.29
C ALA A 79 -6.88 -6.38 17.79
N GLU A 80 -5.69 -6.89 17.46
CA GLU A 80 -5.29 -7.19 16.08
C GLU A 80 -6.19 -8.24 15.43
N LYS A 81 -6.58 -9.28 16.19
CA LYS A 81 -7.51 -10.31 15.71
C LYS A 81 -8.92 -9.76 15.44
N TRP A 82 -9.45 -8.96 16.36
CA TRP A 82 -10.75 -8.33 16.19
C TRP A 82 -10.74 -7.32 15.05
N TYR A 83 -9.69 -6.54 14.92
CA TYR A 83 -9.50 -5.62 13.80
C TYR A 83 -9.59 -6.36 12.46
N LEU A 84 -8.82 -7.44 12.30
CA LEU A 84 -8.86 -8.23 11.07
C LEU A 84 -10.25 -8.78 10.78
N ALA A 85 -10.93 -9.36 11.79
CA ALA A 85 -12.27 -9.89 11.63
C ALA A 85 -13.29 -8.82 11.23
N ILE A 86 -13.22 -7.63 11.85
CA ILE A 86 -14.10 -6.50 11.56
C ILE A 86 -13.84 -5.96 10.15
N VAL A 87 -12.57 -5.76 9.78
CA VAL A 87 -12.20 -5.24 8.45
C VAL A 87 -12.66 -6.19 7.35
N VAL A 88 -12.45 -7.50 7.51
CA VAL A 88 -12.92 -8.50 6.53
C VAL A 88 -14.45 -8.49 6.45
N GLY A 89 -15.15 -8.45 7.58
CA GLY A 89 -16.61 -8.38 7.61
C GLY A 89 -17.17 -7.12 6.96
N LEU A 90 -16.58 -5.96 7.26
CA LEU A 90 -16.96 -4.68 6.63
C LEU A 90 -16.66 -4.67 5.15
N ALA A 91 -15.51 -5.20 4.73
CA ALA A 91 -15.17 -5.30 3.30
C ALA A 91 -16.21 -6.14 2.54
N TRP A 92 -16.62 -7.27 3.09
CA TRP A 92 -17.66 -8.12 2.49
C TRP A 92 -19.01 -7.41 2.29
N VAL A 93 -19.38 -6.49 3.18
CA VAL A 93 -20.64 -5.75 3.10
C VAL A 93 -20.51 -4.50 2.24
N ILE A 94 -19.42 -3.72 2.45
CA ILE A 94 -19.28 -2.40 1.86
C ILE A 94 -18.75 -2.46 0.43
N MET A 95 -17.76 -3.33 0.15
CA MET A 95 -17.09 -3.36 -1.15
C MET A 95 -18.01 -3.72 -2.32
N PRO A 96 -18.89 -4.76 -2.24
CA PRO A 96 -19.82 -5.04 -3.33
C PRO A 96 -20.75 -3.86 -3.62
N PHE A 97 -21.28 -3.22 -2.57
CA PHE A 97 -22.13 -2.04 -2.72
C PHE A 97 -21.37 -0.88 -3.35
N TYR A 98 -20.16 -0.63 -2.87
CA TYR A 98 -19.30 0.42 -3.42
C TYR A 98 -18.99 0.17 -4.89
N PHE A 99 -18.49 -1.01 -5.25
CA PHE A 99 -18.09 -1.35 -6.61
C PHE A 99 -19.25 -1.22 -7.60
N ILE A 100 -20.42 -1.68 -7.23
CA ILE A 100 -21.61 -1.59 -8.10
C ILE A 100 -22.07 -0.13 -8.26
N ARG A 101 -22.14 0.63 -7.17
CA ARG A 101 -22.66 2.00 -7.18
C ARG A 101 -21.71 3.01 -7.80
N SER A 102 -20.40 2.83 -7.65
CA SER A 102 -19.38 3.71 -8.25
C SER A 102 -19.02 3.34 -9.69
N GLY A 103 -19.42 2.16 -10.16
CA GLY A 103 -18.96 1.62 -11.44
C GLY A 103 -17.54 1.07 -11.43
N THR A 104 -16.88 1.03 -10.28
CA THR A 104 -15.49 0.56 -10.13
C THR A 104 -15.32 -0.87 -10.65
N TYR A 105 -16.35 -1.71 -10.56
CA TYR A 105 -16.31 -3.08 -11.08
C TYR A 105 -16.02 -3.15 -12.60
N LEU A 106 -16.29 -2.08 -13.35
CA LEU A 106 -16.01 -2.02 -14.79
C LEU A 106 -14.49 -1.98 -15.10
N ASN A 107 -13.69 -1.59 -14.12
CA ASN A 107 -12.22 -1.57 -14.23
C ASN A 107 -11.58 -2.93 -13.91
N TRP A 108 -12.40 -3.92 -13.54
CA TRP A 108 -11.95 -5.26 -13.19
C TRP A 108 -12.30 -6.26 -14.28
N PRO A 109 -11.43 -7.25 -14.53
CA PRO A 109 -11.70 -8.25 -15.56
C PRO A 109 -12.93 -9.08 -15.19
N ALA A 110 -13.80 -9.30 -16.17
CA ALA A 110 -14.88 -10.26 -16.03
C ALA A 110 -14.28 -11.68 -16.13
N VAL A 111 -14.31 -12.42 -15.03
CA VAL A 111 -13.75 -13.77 -14.93
C VAL A 111 -14.88 -14.78 -14.75
N SER A 112 -14.83 -15.87 -15.49
CA SER A 112 -15.80 -16.97 -15.41
C SER A 112 -15.13 -18.32 -15.18
N GLU A 113 -13.92 -18.50 -15.68
CA GLU A 113 -13.17 -19.73 -15.55
C GLU A 113 -12.57 -19.89 -14.16
N PRO A 114 -12.60 -21.09 -13.54
CA PRO A 114 -12.04 -21.32 -12.20
C PRO A 114 -10.58 -20.92 -12.06
N THR A 115 -9.78 -21.11 -13.10
CA THR A 115 -8.37 -20.75 -13.14
C THR A 115 -8.15 -19.23 -13.09
N GLU A 116 -9.01 -18.47 -13.75
CA GLU A 116 -8.98 -17.00 -13.74
C GLU A 116 -9.42 -16.45 -12.39
N ILE A 117 -10.45 -17.04 -11.79
CA ILE A 117 -10.94 -16.66 -10.45
C ILE A 117 -9.83 -16.87 -9.42
N ILE A 118 -9.15 -18.03 -9.44
CA ILE A 118 -8.03 -18.30 -8.52
C ILE A 118 -6.88 -17.30 -8.76
N ARG A 119 -6.56 -17.03 -10.01
CA ARG A 119 -5.51 -16.07 -10.38
C ARG A 119 -5.83 -14.67 -9.89
N LEU A 120 -7.05 -14.19 -10.13
CA LEU A 120 -7.53 -12.91 -9.64
C LEU A 120 -7.44 -12.83 -8.11
N PHE A 121 -7.90 -13.88 -7.41
CA PHE A 121 -7.84 -13.98 -5.96
C PHE A 121 -6.39 -13.87 -5.44
N ILE A 122 -5.44 -14.57 -6.05
CA ILE A 122 -4.02 -14.50 -5.68
C ILE A 122 -3.47 -13.10 -5.93
N CYS A 123 -3.75 -12.50 -7.10
CA CYS A 123 -3.24 -11.17 -7.44
C CYS A 123 -3.77 -10.09 -6.48
N VAL A 124 -5.06 -10.08 -6.18
CA VAL A 124 -5.65 -9.11 -5.24
C VAL A 124 -5.03 -9.22 -3.85
N ASN A 125 -4.86 -10.44 -3.34
CA ASN A 125 -4.23 -10.64 -2.03
C ASN A 125 -2.74 -10.28 -2.04
N ALA A 126 -2.03 -10.51 -3.13
CA ALA A 126 -0.63 -10.11 -3.27
C ALA A 126 -0.47 -8.58 -3.28
N VAL A 127 -1.36 -7.85 -3.96
CA VAL A 127 -1.39 -6.39 -3.93
C VAL A 127 -1.74 -5.88 -2.54
N GLY A 128 -2.75 -6.47 -1.87
CA GLY A 128 -3.10 -6.08 -0.50
C GLY A 128 -1.95 -6.29 0.50
N LEU A 129 -1.20 -7.40 0.38
CA LEU A 129 0.02 -7.60 1.17
C LEU A 129 1.09 -6.55 0.84
N TRP A 130 1.27 -6.23 -0.44
CA TRP A 130 2.21 -5.22 -0.88
C TRP A 130 1.85 -3.83 -0.32
N ASP A 131 0.57 -3.48 -0.26
CA ASP A 131 0.09 -2.23 0.33
C ASP A 131 0.60 -2.07 1.77
N GLU A 132 0.52 -3.10 2.59
CA GLU A 132 1.06 -3.09 3.96
C GLU A 132 2.58 -2.90 3.98
N LEU A 133 3.30 -3.60 3.11
CA LEU A 133 4.77 -3.52 3.04
C LEU A 133 5.23 -2.13 2.58
N PHE A 134 4.52 -1.52 1.65
CA PHE A 134 4.90 -0.21 1.13
C PHE A 134 4.37 0.93 2.01
N PHE A 135 3.07 1.02 2.26
CA PHE A 135 2.51 2.18 2.95
C PHE A 135 2.81 2.20 4.45
N ILE A 136 2.76 1.05 5.12
CA ILE A 136 2.99 0.97 6.56
C ILE A 136 4.46 0.71 6.87
N CYS A 137 5.03 -0.38 6.36
CA CYS A 137 6.40 -0.78 6.72
C CYS A 137 7.47 0.11 6.09
N THR A 138 7.17 0.82 5.00
CA THR A 138 8.13 1.68 4.30
C THR A 138 7.77 3.16 4.46
N ALA A 139 6.69 3.64 3.84
CA ALA A 139 6.38 5.07 3.80
C ALA A 139 6.09 5.64 5.20
N PHE A 140 5.19 5.00 5.95
CA PHE A 140 4.87 5.43 7.31
C PHE A 140 6.07 5.33 8.25
N ALA A 141 6.84 4.25 8.21
CA ALA A 141 8.04 4.08 9.03
C ALA A 141 9.07 5.19 8.76
N LEU A 142 9.30 5.54 7.49
CA LEU A 142 10.20 6.63 7.11
C LEU A 142 9.68 8.01 7.58
N LEU A 143 8.37 8.26 7.46
CA LEU A 143 7.74 9.50 7.93
C LEU A 143 7.77 9.61 9.46
N ARG A 144 7.55 8.50 10.18
CA ARG A 144 7.57 8.44 11.65
C ARG A 144 8.91 8.85 12.26
N ARG A 145 9.97 8.76 11.51
CA ARG A 145 11.28 9.20 11.97
C ARG A 145 11.37 10.73 12.14
N HIS A 146 10.58 11.48 11.37
CA HIS A 146 10.66 12.95 11.31
C HIS A 146 9.43 13.65 11.86
N PHE A 147 8.29 12.97 11.86
CA PHE A 147 7.00 13.54 12.25
C PHE A 147 6.40 12.82 13.46
N ARG A 148 5.52 13.52 14.18
CA ARG A 148 4.70 12.92 15.24
C ARG A 148 3.77 11.86 14.63
N LEU A 149 3.32 10.92 15.47
CA LEU A 149 2.48 9.78 15.04
C LEU A 149 1.33 10.22 14.12
N TRP A 150 0.51 11.15 14.60
CA TRP A 150 -0.67 11.61 13.85
C TRP A 150 -0.30 12.30 12.51
N GLN A 151 0.80 13.09 12.48
CA GLN A 151 1.26 13.77 11.27
C GLN A 151 1.76 12.75 10.22
N ALA A 152 2.59 11.81 10.65
CA ALA A 152 3.08 10.74 9.78
C ALA A 152 1.93 9.89 9.24
N ASN A 153 0.93 9.60 10.09
CA ASN A 153 -0.24 8.83 9.71
C ASN A 153 -1.12 9.56 8.68
N ILE A 154 -1.37 10.87 8.85
CA ILE A 154 -2.07 11.67 7.85
C ILE A 154 -1.30 11.70 6.53
N LEU A 155 0.01 11.92 6.56
CA LEU A 155 0.82 11.96 5.34
C LEU A 155 0.80 10.61 4.61
N GLN A 156 0.94 9.50 5.35
CA GLN A 156 0.83 8.16 4.79
C GLN A 156 -0.58 7.92 4.20
N ALA A 157 -1.64 8.29 4.92
CA ALA A 157 -3.01 8.12 4.46
C ALA A 157 -3.28 8.91 3.16
N ILE A 158 -2.74 10.12 3.02
CA ILE A 158 -2.84 10.90 1.77
C ILE A 158 -2.18 10.12 0.61
N ILE A 159 -0.96 9.61 0.80
CA ILE A 159 -0.25 8.85 -0.23
C ILE A 159 -1.04 7.58 -0.60
N PHE A 160 -1.52 6.84 0.39
CA PHE A 160 -2.29 5.61 0.21
C PHE A 160 -3.61 5.85 -0.54
N VAL A 161 -4.40 6.85 -0.12
CA VAL A 161 -5.67 7.19 -0.76
C VAL A 161 -5.46 7.69 -2.18
N SER A 162 -4.39 8.47 -2.44
CA SER A 162 -4.03 8.89 -3.80
C SER A 162 -3.69 7.70 -4.69
N PHE A 163 -2.96 6.71 -4.19
CA PHE A 163 -2.67 5.48 -4.90
C PHE A 163 -3.93 4.66 -5.20
N LEU A 164 -4.82 4.51 -4.21
CA LEU A 164 -6.09 3.81 -4.43
C LEU A 164 -7.00 4.53 -5.44
N TRP A 165 -6.93 5.86 -5.50
CA TRP A 165 -7.63 6.63 -6.53
C TRP A 165 -7.19 6.25 -7.94
N GLU A 166 -5.89 6.08 -8.16
CA GLU A 166 -5.32 5.62 -9.43
C GLU A 166 -5.68 4.15 -9.73
N LEU A 167 -5.83 3.31 -8.70
CA LEU A 167 -6.35 1.94 -8.83
C LEU A 167 -7.84 1.85 -9.16
N GLY A 168 -8.54 2.98 -9.26
CA GLY A 168 -9.96 3.03 -9.61
C GLY A 168 -10.92 3.19 -8.44
N TYR A 169 -10.43 3.40 -7.20
CA TYR A 169 -11.29 3.74 -6.05
C TYR A 169 -11.73 5.21 -6.09
N GLN A 170 -12.34 5.60 -7.21
CA GLN A 170 -12.78 6.96 -7.51
C GLN A 170 -14.14 7.29 -6.88
N SER A 171 -14.71 8.44 -7.26
CA SER A 171 -15.99 8.93 -6.77
C SER A 171 -15.97 9.13 -5.25
N TRP A 172 -16.76 8.41 -4.47
CA TRP A 172 -16.80 8.47 -3.01
C TRP A 172 -15.85 7.48 -2.31
N GLY A 173 -15.00 6.77 -3.08
CA GLY A 173 -13.97 5.87 -2.58
C GLY A 173 -13.07 6.46 -1.48
N PRO A 174 -12.57 7.71 -1.60
CA PRO A 174 -11.78 8.33 -0.55
C PRO A 174 -12.47 8.42 0.82
N PHE A 175 -13.79 8.51 0.87
CA PHE A 175 -14.53 8.47 2.14
C PHE A 175 -14.48 7.11 2.84
N LEU A 176 -14.28 6.02 2.09
CA LEU A 176 -14.09 4.68 2.63
C LEU A 176 -12.62 4.39 2.97
N THR A 177 -11.74 4.76 2.06
CA THR A 177 -10.32 4.39 2.16
C THR A 177 -9.55 5.25 3.14
N THR A 178 -9.94 6.53 3.36
CA THR A 178 -9.27 7.41 4.33
C THR A 178 -9.38 6.92 5.78
N PRO A 179 -10.58 6.59 6.33
CA PRO A 179 -10.67 6.01 7.66
C PRO A 179 -9.87 4.71 7.81
N PHE A 180 -9.91 3.85 6.79
CA PHE A 180 -9.14 2.61 6.77
C PHE A 180 -7.63 2.89 6.85
N ALA A 181 -7.11 3.77 5.99
CA ALA A 181 -5.70 4.16 5.99
C ALA A 181 -5.23 4.75 7.33
N LEU A 182 -6.08 5.59 7.96
CA LEU A 182 -5.75 6.18 9.26
C LEU A 182 -5.73 5.14 10.39
N ILE A 183 -6.64 4.18 10.38
CA ILE A 183 -6.69 3.12 11.40
C ILE A 183 -5.47 2.21 11.30
N GLN A 184 -5.06 1.84 10.08
CA GLN A 184 -3.88 1.01 9.85
C GLN A 184 -2.61 1.56 10.51
N GLY A 185 -2.40 2.87 10.49
CA GLY A 185 -1.22 3.50 11.10
C GLY A 185 -1.20 3.48 12.63
N TYR A 186 -2.28 3.03 13.29
CA TYR A 186 -2.37 2.90 14.77
C TYR A 186 -2.33 1.44 15.26
N ILE A 187 -2.50 0.47 14.40
CA ILE A 187 -2.48 -0.96 14.73
C ILE A 187 -1.16 -1.59 14.38
#